data_d045bd1693a04e5082218cf471eaec5a
#
_entry.id   d045bd1693a04e5082218cf471eaec5a
#
_cell.length_a   1.000
_cell.length_b   1.000
_cell.length_c   1.000
_cell.angle_alpha   90.00
_cell.angle_beta   90.00
_cell.angle_gamma   90.00
#
_symmetry.space_group_name_H-M   'P 1'
#
loop_
_entity.id
_entity.type
_entity.pdbx_description
1 polymer ?
#
loop_
_entity_poly.entity_id
_entity_poly.type
_entity_poly.pdbx_seq_one_letter_code
_entity_poly.pdbx_strand_id
1 'polypeptide(L)'
;MSMRVESDTMGTIEVPNDKYYGAQTARSLMNFDIGGEKMPTEIVTAFGVLKKAAALANHKLGLLDEKTRDLIVQAADEVIAGKLADHFPLVVWQTGSGTQSNMNVNEVISNRGIELAGGTMGSKKPVHPNDHVNMSQSSNDTYPTAMHIAAVEALVNYLFPRVQILRDTLHAKSEEYMDVVKIGRTHLQDATPLTLGQEISGWVAQIDYAVAAVKATLPQLKELALGGTAVGTGLNAHPDYAVAVAKEIADLTGHDFVTGPNKFALLAGHDAFVGTSGALKQLAAAFMKIANDVRWLASGPRSGLGEITIPENEPGSAIMPGKVNPTQSEAMTMVVAQVMGNDAAIGFAASQGNFELNVFKPVIAYNFLQSVRLLADSAKSFNDNCAVGIEPDRKRIDELVNKSLMLVTALNRKIGYDNAAKIAKTAHKNGSTLRETAIELGLLTGEEFDAEVKPEQMVGPLKLKK
;
A
#
# COMPACT_ATOMS: atom_id res chain seq x y z
N MET A 1 -27.68 -29.72 -7.45
CA MET A 1 -27.98 -28.31 -7.21
C MET A 1 -29.16 -27.92 -8.08
N SER A 2 -30.20 -27.26 -7.55
CA SER A 2 -31.32 -26.87 -8.41
C SER A 2 -30.91 -25.61 -9.22
N MET A 3 -31.40 -25.55 -10.46
CA MET A 3 -31.05 -24.51 -11.44
C MET A 3 -32.31 -23.75 -11.83
N ARG A 4 -32.13 -22.46 -12.18
CA ARG A 4 -33.15 -21.66 -12.85
C ARG A 4 -32.64 -21.21 -14.20
N VAL A 5 -33.55 -20.89 -15.11
CA VAL A 5 -33.22 -20.34 -16.41
C VAL A 5 -33.27 -18.80 -16.34
N GLU A 6 -32.19 -18.14 -16.74
CA GLU A 6 -32.14 -16.72 -16.96
C GLU A 6 -31.78 -16.40 -18.42
N SER A 7 -31.90 -15.15 -18.83
CA SER A 7 -31.65 -14.76 -20.22
C SER A 7 -30.90 -13.44 -20.30
N ASP A 8 -30.08 -13.33 -21.32
CA ASP A 8 -29.50 -12.08 -21.81
C ASP A 8 -29.69 -11.92 -23.33
N THR A 9 -28.99 -11.00 -23.95
CA THR A 9 -29.12 -10.76 -25.41
C THR A 9 -28.59 -11.90 -26.26
N MET A 10 -27.86 -12.85 -25.68
CA MET A 10 -27.37 -14.07 -26.37
C MET A 10 -28.27 -15.28 -26.19
N GLY A 11 -29.34 -15.16 -25.42
CA GLY A 11 -30.29 -16.25 -25.18
C GLY A 11 -30.33 -16.72 -23.73
N THR A 12 -30.88 -17.93 -23.54
CA THR A 12 -31.06 -18.52 -22.21
C THR A 12 -29.84 -19.27 -21.72
N ILE A 13 -29.66 -19.29 -20.39
CA ILE A 13 -28.62 -20.07 -19.72
C ILE A 13 -29.13 -20.50 -18.34
N GLU A 14 -28.68 -21.66 -17.86
CA GLU A 14 -28.98 -22.13 -16.51
C GLU A 14 -28.06 -21.49 -15.47
N VAL A 15 -28.63 -21.05 -14.35
CA VAL A 15 -27.96 -20.42 -13.22
C VAL A 15 -28.35 -21.10 -11.92
N PRO A 16 -27.44 -21.36 -10.97
CA PRO A 16 -27.79 -21.97 -9.69
C PRO A 16 -28.84 -21.15 -8.92
N ASN A 17 -29.87 -21.84 -8.40
CA ASN A 17 -30.96 -21.17 -7.67
C ASN A 17 -30.55 -20.51 -6.37
N ASP A 18 -29.44 -20.92 -5.77
CA ASP A 18 -28.89 -20.38 -4.53
C ASP A 18 -27.99 -19.14 -4.76
N LYS A 19 -27.84 -18.72 -6.03
CA LYS A 19 -27.03 -17.55 -6.39
C LYS A 19 -27.89 -16.42 -6.94
N TYR A 20 -27.55 -15.18 -6.54
CA TYR A 20 -28.21 -13.98 -7.06
C TYR A 20 -27.65 -13.50 -8.40
N TYR A 21 -26.43 -13.91 -8.79
CA TYR A 21 -25.93 -13.53 -10.11
C TYR A 21 -26.77 -14.16 -11.22
N GLY A 22 -26.69 -13.60 -12.43
CA GLY A 22 -27.53 -13.98 -13.56
C GLY A 22 -26.76 -14.52 -14.75
N ALA A 23 -27.37 -14.36 -15.94
CA ALA A 23 -26.89 -14.94 -17.18
C ALA A 23 -25.49 -14.46 -17.59
N GLN A 24 -25.21 -13.16 -17.49
CA GLN A 24 -23.93 -12.63 -17.93
C GLN A 24 -22.77 -13.12 -17.03
N THR A 25 -22.99 -13.19 -15.74
CA THR A 25 -22.00 -13.76 -14.80
C THR A 25 -21.77 -15.25 -15.07
N ALA A 26 -22.85 -16.02 -15.31
CA ALA A 26 -22.73 -17.43 -15.65
C ALA A 26 -21.90 -17.65 -16.92
N ARG A 27 -22.11 -16.82 -17.97
CA ARG A 27 -21.29 -16.89 -19.21
C ARG A 27 -19.83 -16.55 -18.93
N SER A 28 -19.56 -15.54 -18.10
CA SER A 28 -18.19 -15.16 -17.73
C SER A 28 -17.44 -16.30 -17.04
N LEU A 29 -18.11 -17.01 -16.13
CA LEU A 29 -17.54 -18.20 -15.45
C LEU A 29 -17.15 -19.31 -16.44
N MET A 30 -17.93 -19.48 -17.51
CA MET A 30 -17.64 -20.47 -18.55
C MET A 30 -16.51 -20.03 -19.49
N ASN A 31 -16.48 -18.73 -19.83
CA ASN A 31 -15.58 -18.21 -20.87
C ASN A 31 -14.19 -17.86 -20.33
N PHE A 32 -14.05 -17.57 -19.04
CA PHE A 32 -12.82 -17.08 -18.43
C PHE A 32 -12.37 -18.00 -17.27
N ASP A 33 -12.19 -19.27 -17.55
CA ASP A 33 -11.58 -20.22 -16.64
C ASP A 33 -10.04 -20.07 -16.68
N ILE A 34 -9.55 -18.92 -16.14
CA ILE A 34 -8.16 -18.48 -16.21
C ILE A 34 -7.70 -18.10 -14.80
N GLY A 35 -6.67 -18.77 -14.31
CA GLY A 35 -6.08 -18.47 -13.02
C GLY A 35 -7.01 -18.68 -11.84
N GLY A 36 -6.65 -18.15 -10.70
CA GLY A 36 -7.45 -18.27 -9.47
C GLY A 36 -7.74 -16.93 -8.78
N GLU A 37 -7.16 -15.84 -9.30
CA GLU A 37 -7.27 -14.51 -8.73
C GLU A 37 -8.68 -13.97 -8.93
N LYS A 38 -9.38 -13.78 -7.81
CA LYS A 38 -10.74 -13.23 -7.80
C LYS A 38 -10.73 -11.71 -7.80
N MET A 39 -11.83 -11.12 -8.29
CA MET A 39 -12.05 -9.69 -8.18
C MET A 39 -11.95 -9.27 -6.69
N PRO A 40 -11.13 -8.26 -6.35
CA PRO A 40 -10.99 -7.83 -4.97
C PRO A 40 -12.31 -7.44 -4.32
N THR A 41 -12.50 -7.81 -3.05
CA THR A 41 -13.71 -7.47 -2.30
C THR A 41 -13.92 -5.96 -2.19
N GLU A 42 -12.86 -5.18 -2.19
CA GLU A 42 -12.89 -3.71 -2.20
C GLU A 42 -13.58 -3.17 -3.46
N ILE A 43 -13.38 -3.80 -4.60
CA ILE A 43 -14.08 -3.44 -5.84
C ILE A 43 -15.58 -3.77 -5.74
N VAL A 44 -15.92 -4.92 -5.18
CA VAL A 44 -17.32 -5.32 -4.97
C VAL A 44 -18.03 -4.33 -4.05
N THR A 45 -17.40 -3.99 -2.93
CA THR A 45 -17.92 -2.99 -1.98
C THR A 45 -18.09 -1.63 -2.64
N ALA A 46 -17.09 -1.19 -3.41
CA ALA A 46 -17.14 0.08 -4.14
C ALA A 46 -18.28 0.12 -5.17
N PHE A 47 -18.53 -0.98 -5.87
CA PHE A 47 -19.70 -1.12 -6.73
C PHE A 47 -21.01 -1.01 -5.96
N GLY A 48 -21.10 -1.60 -4.77
CA GLY A 48 -22.25 -1.45 -3.89
C GLY A 48 -22.54 0.02 -3.59
N VAL A 49 -21.51 0.78 -3.20
CA VAL A 49 -21.60 2.24 -2.98
C VAL A 49 -22.04 2.96 -4.26
N LEU A 50 -21.42 2.65 -5.40
CA LEU A 50 -21.73 3.26 -6.69
C LEU A 50 -23.19 3.02 -7.10
N LYS A 51 -23.67 1.78 -7.00
CA LYS A 51 -25.05 1.45 -7.40
C LYS A 51 -26.08 2.08 -6.47
N LYS A 52 -25.81 2.14 -5.17
CA LYS A 52 -26.63 2.90 -4.22
C LYS A 52 -26.69 4.39 -4.60
N ALA A 53 -25.53 4.99 -4.82
CA ALA A 53 -25.42 6.40 -5.21
C ALA A 53 -26.15 6.69 -6.54
N ALA A 54 -26.01 5.80 -7.52
CA ALA A 54 -26.69 5.93 -8.82
C ALA A 54 -28.21 5.87 -8.67
N ALA A 55 -28.74 4.95 -7.87
CA ALA A 55 -30.18 4.85 -7.61
C ALA A 55 -30.72 6.12 -6.93
N LEU A 56 -29.99 6.63 -5.93
CA LEU A 56 -30.35 7.88 -5.25
C LEU A 56 -30.33 9.08 -6.19
N ALA A 57 -29.29 9.22 -7.00
CA ALA A 57 -29.15 10.30 -7.97
C ALA A 57 -30.24 10.24 -9.06
N ASN A 58 -30.46 9.07 -9.67
CA ASN A 58 -31.49 8.89 -10.70
C ASN A 58 -32.91 9.18 -10.15
N HIS A 59 -33.17 8.80 -8.89
CA HIS A 59 -34.44 9.14 -8.24
C HIS A 59 -34.60 10.67 -8.06
N LYS A 60 -33.58 11.34 -7.52
CA LYS A 60 -33.59 12.81 -7.35
C LYS A 60 -33.79 13.57 -8.66
N LEU A 61 -33.30 13.00 -9.76
CA LEU A 61 -33.46 13.57 -11.12
C LEU A 61 -34.80 13.19 -11.79
N GLY A 62 -35.65 12.44 -11.07
CA GLY A 62 -36.96 12.05 -11.58
C GLY A 62 -36.97 10.93 -12.61
N LEU A 63 -35.85 10.16 -12.72
CA LEU A 63 -35.71 9.09 -13.72
C LEU A 63 -36.08 7.72 -13.17
N LEU A 64 -35.97 7.52 -11.85
CA LEU A 64 -36.22 6.26 -11.18
C LEU A 64 -37.28 6.43 -10.10
N ASP A 65 -38.30 5.59 -10.11
CA ASP A 65 -39.35 5.62 -9.10
C ASP A 65 -38.85 5.21 -7.70
N GLU A 66 -39.58 5.66 -6.68
CA GLU A 66 -39.20 5.49 -5.30
C GLU A 66 -39.09 4.01 -4.87
N LYS A 67 -40.06 3.19 -5.28
CA LYS A 67 -40.10 1.77 -4.90
C LYS A 67 -38.91 0.99 -5.48
N THR A 68 -38.58 1.21 -6.76
CA THR A 68 -37.44 0.59 -7.41
C THR A 68 -36.11 1.09 -6.80
N ARG A 69 -36.01 2.40 -6.52
CA ARG A 69 -34.86 2.97 -5.80
C ARG A 69 -34.65 2.27 -4.45
N ASP A 70 -35.69 2.12 -3.65
CA ASP A 70 -35.59 1.53 -2.31
C ASP A 70 -35.13 0.07 -2.35
N LEU A 71 -35.63 -0.72 -3.30
CA LEU A 71 -35.18 -2.10 -3.49
C LEU A 71 -33.71 -2.17 -3.88
N ILE A 72 -33.25 -1.30 -4.78
CA ILE A 72 -31.86 -1.24 -5.20
C ILE A 72 -30.97 -0.80 -4.01
N VAL A 73 -31.34 0.21 -3.26
CA VAL A 73 -30.61 0.71 -2.09
C VAL A 73 -30.48 -0.38 -1.03
N GLN A 74 -31.56 -1.10 -0.74
CA GLN A 74 -31.54 -2.17 0.25
C GLN A 74 -30.62 -3.32 -0.16
N ALA A 75 -30.67 -3.76 -1.43
CA ALA A 75 -29.77 -4.79 -1.93
C ALA A 75 -28.32 -4.31 -1.99
N ALA A 76 -28.07 -3.05 -2.39
CA ALA A 76 -26.74 -2.47 -2.40
C ALA A 76 -26.13 -2.37 -0.99
N ASP A 77 -26.93 -2.06 0.02
CA ASP A 77 -26.47 -2.06 1.42
C ASP A 77 -26.03 -3.45 1.90
N GLU A 78 -26.69 -4.50 1.44
CA GLU A 78 -26.26 -5.89 1.72
C GLU A 78 -24.92 -6.22 1.03
N VAL A 79 -24.70 -5.73 -0.20
CA VAL A 79 -23.41 -5.84 -0.90
C VAL A 79 -22.30 -5.13 -0.13
N ILE A 80 -22.54 -3.88 0.26
CA ILE A 80 -21.57 -3.06 1.03
C ILE A 80 -21.22 -3.75 2.35
N ALA A 81 -22.21 -4.33 3.02
CA ALA A 81 -22.02 -5.03 4.29
C ALA A 81 -21.32 -6.40 4.16
N GLY A 82 -21.02 -6.86 2.95
CA GLY A 82 -20.37 -8.14 2.68
C GLY A 82 -21.30 -9.37 2.85
N LYS A 83 -22.61 -9.17 3.03
CA LYS A 83 -23.57 -10.26 3.23
C LYS A 83 -23.79 -11.12 1.98
N LEU A 84 -23.44 -10.62 0.80
CA LEU A 84 -23.62 -11.27 -0.48
C LEU A 84 -22.28 -11.68 -1.13
N ALA A 85 -21.21 -11.83 -0.35
CA ALA A 85 -19.86 -12.09 -0.84
C ALA A 85 -19.76 -13.32 -1.76
N ASP A 86 -20.52 -14.38 -1.48
CA ASP A 86 -20.51 -15.64 -2.25
C ASP A 86 -21.14 -15.52 -3.66
N HIS A 87 -21.69 -14.35 -3.98
CA HIS A 87 -22.37 -14.09 -5.25
C HIS A 87 -21.48 -13.36 -6.27
N PHE A 88 -20.19 -13.17 -5.96
CA PHE A 88 -19.20 -12.47 -6.79
C PHE A 88 -18.01 -13.39 -7.10
N PRO A 89 -18.21 -14.39 -8.00
CA PRO A 89 -17.21 -15.45 -8.21
C PRO A 89 -16.19 -15.13 -9.30
N LEU A 90 -16.26 -13.96 -9.96
CA LEU A 90 -15.51 -13.71 -11.18
C LEU A 90 -14.02 -13.52 -10.93
N VAL A 91 -13.22 -14.01 -11.87
CA VAL A 91 -11.77 -13.84 -11.87
C VAL A 91 -11.38 -12.49 -12.42
N VAL A 92 -10.16 -12.08 -12.09
CA VAL A 92 -9.52 -10.85 -12.62
C VAL A 92 -9.33 -10.95 -14.14
N TRP A 93 -9.03 -12.14 -14.64
CA TRP A 93 -8.76 -12.45 -16.05
C TRP A 93 -10.07 -12.58 -16.85
N GLN A 94 -10.74 -11.44 -17.03
CA GLN A 94 -12.01 -11.28 -17.74
C GLN A 94 -11.89 -10.19 -18.80
N THR A 95 -13.01 -9.70 -19.34
CA THR A 95 -12.96 -8.55 -20.25
C THR A 95 -12.24 -7.35 -19.60
N GLY A 96 -11.36 -6.71 -20.34
CA GLY A 96 -10.52 -5.65 -19.82
C GLY A 96 -11.24 -4.35 -19.47
N SER A 97 -12.50 -4.18 -19.88
CA SER A 97 -13.38 -3.08 -19.47
C SER A 97 -13.99 -3.28 -18.07
N GLY A 98 -14.00 -4.53 -17.58
CA GLY A 98 -14.67 -4.89 -16.35
C GLY A 98 -16.19 -5.06 -16.48
N THR A 99 -16.71 -5.21 -17.70
CA THR A 99 -18.15 -5.34 -17.96
C THR A 99 -18.78 -6.50 -17.20
N GLN A 100 -18.12 -7.66 -17.14
CA GLN A 100 -18.69 -8.79 -16.42
C GLN A 100 -18.83 -8.50 -14.92
N SER A 101 -17.87 -7.80 -14.31
CA SER A 101 -17.97 -7.41 -12.89
C SER A 101 -19.08 -6.40 -12.67
N ASN A 102 -19.24 -5.40 -13.55
CA ASN A 102 -20.35 -4.45 -13.48
C ASN A 102 -21.69 -5.20 -13.59
N MET A 103 -21.82 -6.12 -14.55
CA MET A 103 -23.03 -6.90 -14.71
C MET A 103 -23.27 -7.88 -13.57
N ASN A 104 -22.23 -8.47 -13.01
CA ASN A 104 -22.34 -9.32 -11.80
C ASN A 104 -23.03 -8.54 -10.66
N VAL A 105 -22.58 -7.31 -10.40
CA VAL A 105 -23.21 -6.46 -9.36
C VAL A 105 -24.64 -6.09 -9.77
N ASN A 106 -24.87 -5.72 -11.01
CA ASN A 106 -26.23 -5.41 -11.49
C ASN A 106 -27.20 -6.57 -11.33
N GLU A 107 -26.76 -7.77 -11.70
CA GLU A 107 -27.56 -8.99 -11.61
C GLU A 107 -27.85 -9.38 -10.15
N VAL A 108 -26.85 -9.30 -9.27
CA VAL A 108 -27.01 -9.59 -7.83
C VAL A 108 -27.98 -8.61 -7.19
N ILE A 109 -27.84 -7.33 -7.43
CA ILE A 109 -28.74 -6.29 -6.88
C ILE A 109 -30.14 -6.47 -7.43
N SER A 110 -30.28 -6.71 -8.74
CA SER A 110 -31.59 -6.96 -9.37
C SER A 110 -32.29 -8.17 -8.74
N ASN A 111 -31.66 -9.32 -8.71
CA ASN A 111 -32.26 -10.56 -8.19
C ASN A 111 -32.55 -10.46 -6.68
N ARG A 112 -31.66 -9.85 -5.90
CA ARG A 112 -31.94 -9.63 -4.47
C ARG A 112 -33.14 -8.68 -4.28
N GLY A 113 -33.20 -7.60 -5.06
CA GLY A 113 -34.34 -6.69 -5.03
C GLY A 113 -35.66 -7.34 -5.45
N ILE A 114 -35.62 -8.24 -6.46
CA ILE A 114 -36.78 -9.03 -6.89
C ILE A 114 -37.25 -9.95 -5.75
N GLU A 115 -36.33 -10.65 -5.09
CA GLU A 115 -36.66 -11.53 -3.97
C GLU A 115 -37.26 -10.73 -2.80
N LEU A 116 -36.69 -9.59 -2.45
CA LEU A 116 -37.23 -8.67 -1.42
C LEU A 116 -38.65 -8.19 -1.72
N ALA A 117 -38.98 -8.05 -3.00
CA ALA A 117 -40.32 -7.68 -3.47
C ALA A 117 -41.29 -8.89 -3.57
N GLY A 118 -40.83 -10.10 -3.27
CA GLY A 118 -41.63 -11.32 -3.41
C GLY A 118 -41.78 -11.82 -4.84
N GLY A 119 -40.93 -11.36 -5.76
CA GLY A 119 -40.94 -11.76 -7.17
C GLY A 119 -40.11 -13.02 -7.46
N THR A 120 -40.04 -13.39 -8.73
CA THR A 120 -39.28 -14.54 -9.21
C THR A 120 -37.93 -14.10 -9.76
N MET A 121 -36.82 -14.58 -9.19
CA MET A 121 -35.46 -14.29 -9.67
C MET A 121 -35.31 -14.62 -11.15
N GLY A 122 -34.61 -13.80 -11.90
CA GLY A 122 -34.44 -13.92 -13.35
C GLY A 122 -35.59 -13.31 -14.18
N SER A 123 -36.71 -12.93 -13.55
CA SER A 123 -37.85 -12.31 -14.25
C SER A 123 -37.56 -10.86 -14.70
N LYS A 124 -36.55 -10.24 -14.14
CA LYS A 124 -36.18 -8.81 -14.36
C LYS A 124 -37.29 -7.84 -13.90
N LYS A 125 -38.19 -8.30 -13.04
CA LYS A 125 -39.31 -7.53 -12.48
C LYS A 125 -39.44 -7.75 -10.98
N PRO A 126 -39.63 -6.70 -10.17
CA PRO A 126 -39.76 -5.26 -10.54
C PRO A 126 -38.45 -4.53 -10.79
N VAL A 127 -37.30 -5.18 -10.58
CA VAL A 127 -35.98 -4.57 -10.77
C VAL A 127 -35.26 -5.19 -11.96
N HIS A 128 -34.94 -4.39 -12.98
CA HIS A 128 -34.19 -4.81 -14.15
C HIS A 128 -32.71 -4.49 -13.99
N PRO A 129 -31.77 -5.41 -14.28
CA PRO A 129 -30.35 -5.19 -14.08
C PRO A 129 -29.80 -4.06 -14.97
N ASN A 130 -30.24 -3.94 -16.21
CA ASN A 130 -29.79 -2.90 -17.15
C ASN A 130 -30.61 -1.63 -17.04
N ASP A 131 -31.93 -1.71 -17.08
CA ASP A 131 -32.79 -0.52 -17.17
C ASP A 131 -32.88 0.26 -15.86
N HIS A 132 -32.74 -0.42 -14.71
CA HIS A 132 -32.84 0.20 -13.39
C HIS A 132 -31.50 0.29 -12.66
N VAL A 133 -30.82 -0.85 -12.42
CA VAL A 133 -29.57 -0.86 -11.65
C VAL A 133 -28.44 -0.16 -12.41
N ASN A 134 -28.39 -0.32 -13.73
CA ASN A 134 -27.39 0.31 -14.61
C ASN A 134 -27.87 1.61 -15.27
N MET A 135 -29.00 2.17 -14.85
CA MET A 135 -29.56 3.41 -15.41
C MET A 135 -28.53 4.54 -15.43
N SER A 136 -28.43 5.25 -16.54
CA SER A 136 -27.49 6.37 -16.78
C SER A 136 -26.00 5.96 -16.77
N GLN A 137 -25.68 4.69 -16.95
CA GLN A 137 -24.33 4.15 -16.79
C GLN A 137 -23.90 3.30 -17.99
N SER A 138 -22.59 3.14 -18.11
CA SER A 138 -21.91 2.11 -18.89
C SER A 138 -20.92 1.37 -17.98
N SER A 139 -20.53 0.15 -18.31
CA SER A 139 -19.39 -0.49 -17.63
C SER A 139 -18.12 0.34 -17.78
N ASN A 140 -18.02 1.09 -18.87
CA ASN A 140 -16.84 1.89 -19.20
C ASN A 140 -16.58 3.03 -18.21
N ASP A 141 -17.65 3.62 -17.63
CA ASP A 141 -17.53 4.68 -16.61
C ASP A 141 -17.75 4.16 -15.18
N THR A 142 -18.47 3.06 -14.99
CA THR A 142 -18.71 2.48 -13.65
C THR A 142 -17.48 1.78 -13.10
N TYR A 143 -16.82 0.95 -13.89
CA TYR A 143 -15.68 0.18 -13.41
C TYR A 143 -14.52 1.07 -12.95
N PRO A 144 -14.06 2.07 -13.72
CA PRO A 144 -13.04 3.01 -13.24
C PRO A 144 -13.49 3.82 -12.02
N THR A 145 -14.77 4.15 -11.91
CA THR A 145 -15.31 4.81 -10.71
C THR A 145 -15.21 3.90 -9.48
N ALA A 146 -15.58 2.62 -9.62
CA ALA A 146 -15.40 1.64 -8.54
C ALA A 146 -13.91 1.48 -8.15
N MET A 147 -13.00 1.49 -9.13
CA MET A 147 -11.56 1.48 -8.89
C MET A 147 -11.13 2.67 -8.02
N HIS A 148 -11.57 3.88 -8.36
CA HIS A 148 -11.24 5.11 -7.62
C HIS A 148 -11.81 5.09 -6.19
N ILE A 149 -13.06 4.69 -6.03
CA ILE A 149 -13.67 4.55 -4.69
C ILE A 149 -12.88 3.55 -3.85
N ALA A 150 -12.61 2.36 -4.37
CA ALA A 150 -11.86 1.32 -3.67
C ALA A 150 -10.44 1.78 -3.30
N ALA A 151 -9.77 2.49 -4.21
CA ALA A 151 -8.42 3.00 -3.98
C ALA A 151 -8.38 4.02 -2.84
N VAL A 152 -9.26 5.01 -2.85
CA VAL A 152 -9.31 6.04 -1.79
C VAL A 152 -9.65 5.42 -0.44
N GLU A 153 -10.65 4.53 -0.39
CA GLU A 153 -11.02 3.80 0.83
C GLU A 153 -9.83 2.99 1.38
N ALA A 154 -9.16 2.24 0.54
CA ALA A 154 -8.03 1.42 0.95
C ALA A 154 -6.84 2.25 1.44
N LEU A 155 -6.54 3.37 0.78
CA LEU A 155 -5.45 4.26 1.19
C LEU A 155 -5.75 4.98 2.50
N VAL A 156 -6.91 5.62 2.60
CA VAL A 156 -7.24 6.49 3.73
C VAL A 156 -7.61 5.69 4.98
N ASN A 157 -8.42 4.65 4.83
CA ASN A 157 -8.98 3.92 5.97
C ASN A 157 -8.19 2.66 6.35
N TYR A 158 -7.31 2.17 5.49
CA TYR A 158 -6.55 0.95 5.75
C TYR A 158 -5.03 1.16 5.79
N LEU A 159 -4.45 1.78 4.76
CA LEU A 159 -3.00 1.97 4.67
C LEU A 159 -2.49 3.02 5.66
N PHE A 160 -3.01 4.23 5.59
CA PHE A 160 -2.48 5.36 6.37
C PHE A 160 -2.49 5.09 7.88
N PRO A 161 -3.57 4.55 8.49
CA PRO A 161 -3.55 4.27 9.93
C PRO A 161 -2.47 3.27 10.32
N ARG A 162 -2.25 2.23 9.52
CA ARG A 162 -1.25 1.18 9.82
C ARG A 162 0.18 1.68 9.66
N VAL A 163 0.44 2.43 8.62
CA VAL A 163 1.75 3.06 8.39
C VAL A 163 2.04 4.09 9.49
N GLN A 164 1.03 4.85 9.90
CA GLN A 164 1.17 5.85 10.97
C GLN A 164 1.58 5.21 12.30
N ILE A 165 0.99 4.07 12.65
CA ILE A 165 1.36 3.35 13.89
C ILE A 165 2.83 2.92 13.85
N LEU A 166 3.30 2.34 12.74
CA LEU A 166 4.71 1.98 12.59
C LEU A 166 5.63 3.20 12.67
N ARG A 167 5.26 4.27 11.95
CA ARG A 167 5.99 5.54 11.96
C ARG A 167 6.13 6.09 13.37
N ASP A 168 5.05 6.10 14.15
CA ASP A 168 5.04 6.65 15.51
C ASP A 168 5.84 5.78 16.47
N THR A 169 5.80 4.46 16.34
CA THR A 169 6.65 3.54 17.11
C THR A 169 8.14 3.82 16.84
N LEU A 170 8.53 3.94 15.56
CA LEU A 170 9.92 4.23 15.20
C LEU A 170 10.34 5.63 15.67
N HIS A 171 9.43 6.61 15.62
CA HIS A 171 9.71 7.94 16.15
C HIS A 171 9.97 7.90 17.66
N ALA A 172 9.14 7.20 18.42
CA ALA A 172 9.36 7.04 19.86
C ALA A 172 10.70 6.34 20.16
N LYS A 173 11.07 5.32 19.39
CA LYS A 173 12.38 4.64 19.50
C LYS A 173 13.53 5.58 19.14
N SER A 174 13.38 6.45 18.15
CA SER A 174 14.35 7.46 17.79
C SER A 174 14.63 8.42 18.96
N GLU A 175 13.57 8.93 19.59
CA GLU A 175 13.70 9.82 20.74
C GLU A 175 14.34 9.11 21.95
N GLU A 176 13.90 7.87 22.22
CA GLU A 176 14.40 7.07 23.35
C GLU A 176 15.90 6.75 23.23
N TYR A 177 16.40 6.52 22.02
CA TYR A 177 17.78 6.10 21.78
C TYR A 177 18.68 7.22 21.24
N MET A 178 18.32 8.46 21.43
CA MET A 178 19.10 9.61 21.00
C MET A 178 20.45 9.74 21.74
N ASP A 179 20.56 9.15 22.92
CA ASP A 179 21.79 9.09 23.72
C ASP A 179 22.71 7.93 23.38
N VAL A 180 22.26 6.96 22.56
CA VAL A 180 22.99 5.74 22.24
C VAL A 180 23.97 5.99 21.10
N VAL A 181 25.21 6.33 21.43
CA VAL A 181 26.28 6.55 20.45
C VAL A 181 26.78 5.23 19.89
N LYS A 182 26.76 5.11 18.59
CA LYS A 182 27.15 3.92 17.83
C LYS A 182 28.05 4.26 16.66
N ILE A 183 28.72 3.26 16.10
CA ILE A 183 29.46 3.44 14.86
C ILE A 183 28.50 3.61 13.66
N GLY A 184 28.77 4.60 12.83
CA GLY A 184 28.13 4.70 11.52
C GLY A 184 28.78 3.78 10.50
N ARG A 185 28.02 3.39 9.48
CA ARG A 185 28.53 2.60 8.36
C ARG A 185 28.11 3.19 7.04
N THR A 186 29.08 3.36 6.14
CA THR A 186 28.86 3.69 4.73
C THR A 186 29.55 2.60 3.90
N HIS A 187 28.95 2.13 2.82
CA HIS A 187 29.44 0.97 2.05
C HIS A 187 29.59 -0.32 2.88
N LEU A 188 28.87 -0.45 3.99
CA LEU A 188 29.06 -1.48 5.02
C LEU A 188 30.45 -1.45 5.69
N GLN A 189 31.20 -0.36 5.49
CA GLN A 189 32.47 -0.12 6.16
C GLN A 189 32.29 0.84 7.33
N ASP A 190 33.19 0.74 8.32
CA ASP A 190 33.19 1.61 9.50
C ASP A 190 33.32 3.07 9.05
N ALA A 191 32.47 3.92 9.61
CA ALA A 191 32.47 5.37 9.40
C ALA A 191 32.49 6.09 10.75
N THR A 192 32.25 7.38 10.74
CA THR A 192 32.20 8.19 11.98
C THR A 192 30.95 7.87 12.80
N PRO A 193 30.97 8.12 14.11
CA PRO A 193 29.83 7.88 14.99
C PRO A 193 28.58 8.69 14.64
N LEU A 194 27.45 8.09 14.96
CA LEU A 194 26.14 8.75 15.08
C LEU A 194 25.42 8.13 16.29
N THR A 195 24.21 8.57 16.58
CA THR A 195 23.39 7.88 17.58
C THR A 195 22.40 6.93 16.91
N LEU A 196 21.98 5.88 17.64
CA LEU A 196 20.91 4.98 17.19
C LEU A 196 19.61 5.77 16.93
N GLY A 197 19.32 6.75 17.78
CA GLY A 197 18.17 7.64 17.57
C GLY A 197 18.24 8.41 16.25
N GLN A 198 19.42 8.93 15.89
CA GLN A 198 19.62 9.59 14.59
C GLN A 198 19.44 8.62 13.42
N GLU A 199 19.95 7.40 13.52
CA GLU A 199 19.78 6.38 12.49
C GLU A 199 18.29 6.05 12.29
N ILE A 200 17.55 5.81 13.36
CA ILE A 200 16.10 5.55 13.31
C ILE A 200 15.32 6.77 12.80
N SER A 201 15.74 7.99 13.13
CA SER A 201 15.10 9.21 12.63
C SER A 201 15.11 9.30 11.09
N GLY A 202 16.14 8.77 10.46
CA GLY A 202 16.21 8.64 9.00
C GLY A 202 15.12 7.72 8.43
N TRP A 203 14.83 6.62 9.11
CA TRP A 203 13.74 5.72 8.73
C TRP A 203 12.38 6.40 8.83
N VAL A 204 12.15 7.14 9.92
CA VAL A 204 10.92 7.92 10.14
C VAL A 204 10.72 8.94 9.02
N ALA A 205 11.76 9.70 8.70
CA ALA A 205 11.71 10.71 7.64
C ALA A 205 11.37 10.11 6.27
N GLN A 206 11.94 8.94 5.94
CA GLN A 206 11.63 8.25 4.68
C GLN A 206 10.16 7.81 4.60
N ILE A 207 9.59 7.34 5.71
CA ILE A 207 8.15 7.03 5.78
C ILE A 207 7.32 8.30 5.60
N ASP A 208 7.66 9.39 6.28
CA ASP A 208 6.95 10.67 6.20
C ASP A 208 6.94 11.21 4.76
N TYR A 209 8.08 11.19 4.07
CA TYR A 209 8.16 11.59 2.65
C TYR A 209 7.30 10.72 1.74
N ALA A 210 7.33 9.41 1.94
CA ALA A 210 6.53 8.48 1.13
C ALA A 210 5.02 8.66 1.36
N VAL A 211 4.59 8.81 2.61
CA VAL A 211 3.17 9.08 2.94
C VAL A 211 2.72 10.41 2.34
N ALA A 212 3.54 11.45 2.41
CA ALA A 212 3.25 12.73 1.77
C ALA A 212 3.08 12.59 0.24
N ALA A 213 3.94 11.80 -0.40
CA ALA A 213 3.84 11.52 -1.83
C ALA A 213 2.53 10.78 -2.19
N VAL A 214 2.12 9.79 -1.40
CA VAL A 214 0.84 9.10 -1.61
C VAL A 214 -0.34 10.07 -1.41
N LYS A 215 -0.34 10.84 -0.34
CA LYS A 215 -1.40 11.84 -0.07
C LYS A 215 -1.54 12.86 -1.18
N ALA A 216 -0.45 13.27 -1.82
CA ALA A 216 -0.46 14.21 -2.94
C ALA A 216 -1.20 13.68 -4.18
N THR A 217 -1.39 12.38 -4.31
CA THR A 217 -2.12 11.76 -5.42
C THR A 217 -3.64 11.67 -5.19
N LEU A 218 -4.12 11.84 -3.96
CA LEU A 218 -5.53 11.70 -3.61
C LEU A 218 -6.47 12.61 -4.41
N PRO A 219 -6.15 13.88 -4.70
CA PRO A 219 -7.05 14.74 -5.47
C PRO A 219 -7.43 14.13 -6.82
N GLN A 220 -6.47 13.57 -7.57
CA GLN A 220 -6.74 12.93 -8.85
C GLN A 220 -7.52 11.61 -8.70
N LEU A 221 -7.26 10.82 -7.66
CA LEU A 221 -8.04 9.61 -7.36
C LEU A 221 -9.50 9.92 -6.98
N LYS A 222 -9.80 11.13 -6.53
CA LYS A 222 -11.15 11.56 -6.16
C LYS A 222 -11.94 12.08 -7.34
N GLU A 223 -11.36 12.21 -8.52
CA GLU A 223 -12.04 12.57 -9.77
C GLU A 223 -12.68 11.33 -10.40
N LEU A 224 -14.00 11.34 -10.58
CA LEU A 224 -14.77 10.18 -11.02
C LEU A 224 -15.14 10.23 -12.49
N ALA A 225 -15.03 9.08 -13.18
CA ALA A 225 -15.41 8.89 -14.57
C ALA A 225 -16.95 8.85 -14.76
N LEU A 226 -17.70 8.51 -13.71
CA LEU A 226 -19.13 8.24 -13.77
C LEU A 226 -19.89 9.45 -14.33
N GLY A 227 -20.77 9.17 -15.29
CA GLY A 227 -21.47 10.17 -16.10
C GLY A 227 -20.91 10.31 -17.52
N GLY A 228 -19.72 9.76 -17.81
CA GLY A 228 -19.18 9.72 -19.17
C GLY A 228 -19.87 8.71 -20.09
N THR A 229 -20.51 7.73 -19.51
CA THR A 229 -21.18 6.61 -20.19
C THR A 229 -20.24 5.82 -21.12
N ALA A 230 -20.62 5.60 -22.37
CA ALA A 230 -19.92 4.66 -23.25
C ALA A 230 -18.53 5.11 -23.69
N VAL A 231 -18.36 6.39 -24.05
CA VAL A 231 -17.14 6.94 -24.65
C VAL A 231 -16.69 8.28 -24.03
N GLY A 232 -17.41 8.78 -23.03
CA GLY A 232 -17.07 10.04 -22.36
C GLY A 232 -18.02 11.22 -22.64
N THR A 233 -18.95 11.06 -23.57
CA THR A 233 -19.88 12.13 -23.98
C THR A 233 -21.07 12.30 -23.06
N GLY A 234 -21.37 11.32 -22.20
CA GLY A 234 -22.56 11.33 -21.35
C GLY A 234 -23.84 10.97 -22.08
N LEU A 235 -23.75 10.27 -23.21
CA LEU A 235 -24.94 9.87 -24.00
C LEU A 235 -25.96 9.14 -23.11
N ASN A 236 -27.22 9.51 -23.22
CA ASN A 236 -28.36 8.95 -22.48
C ASN A 236 -28.36 9.21 -20.96
N ALA A 237 -27.45 10.00 -20.43
CA ALA A 237 -27.48 10.44 -19.04
C ALA A 237 -28.16 11.84 -18.93
N HIS A 238 -28.79 12.07 -17.77
CA HIS A 238 -29.31 13.41 -17.45
C HIS A 238 -28.14 14.41 -17.36
N PRO A 239 -28.29 15.68 -17.83
CA PRO A 239 -27.18 16.64 -17.75
C PRO A 239 -26.55 16.83 -16.36
N ASP A 240 -27.36 16.73 -15.33
CA ASP A 240 -26.88 16.88 -13.92
C ASP A 240 -26.43 15.57 -13.27
N TYR A 241 -26.50 14.42 -13.96
CA TYR A 241 -26.27 13.13 -13.39
C TYR A 241 -24.83 12.99 -12.84
N ALA A 242 -23.83 13.39 -13.61
CA ALA A 242 -22.42 13.23 -13.22
C ALA A 242 -22.10 13.95 -11.90
N VAL A 243 -22.60 15.18 -11.74
CA VAL A 243 -22.42 15.97 -10.51
C VAL A 243 -23.22 15.37 -9.36
N ALA A 244 -24.47 15.00 -9.61
CA ALA A 244 -25.36 14.44 -8.58
C ALA A 244 -24.82 13.12 -8.02
N VAL A 245 -24.41 12.19 -8.89
CA VAL A 245 -23.92 10.88 -8.45
C VAL A 245 -22.58 10.98 -7.74
N ALA A 246 -21.69 11.87 -8.16
CA ALA A 246 -20.41 12.10 -7.46
C ALA A 246 -20.66 12.64 -6.04
N LYS A 247 -21.63 13.53 -5.88
CA LYS A 247 -22.03 14.03 -4.57
C LYS A 247 -22.60 12.91 -3.68
N GLU A 248 -23.46 12.05 -4.20
CA GLU A 248 -23.98 10.91 -3.44
C GLU A 248 -22.84 9.96 -2.99
N ILE A 249 -21.87 9.70 -3.86
CA ILE A 249 -20.70 8.88 -3.51
C ILE A 249 -19.90 9.57 -2.39
N ALA A 250 -19.66 10.87 -2.48
CA ALA A 250 -18.97 11.64 -1.44
C ALA A 250 -19.71 11.56 -0.10
N ASP A 251 -21.01 11.74 -0.09
CA ASP A 251 -21.85 11.70 1.11
C ASP A 251 -21.86 10.30 1.76
N LEU A 252 -21.89 9.24 0.94
CA LEU A 252 -21.91 7.85 1.41
C LEU A 252 -20.56 7.38 1.97
N THR A 253 -19.47 7.87 1.41
CA THR A 253 -18.11 7.42 1.79
C THR A 253 -17.43 8.33 2.81
N GLY A 254 -17.86 9.58 2.91
CA GLY A 254 -17.19 10.61 3.71
C GLY A 254 -15.91 11.13 3.07
N HIS A 255 -15.64 10.80 1.81
CA HIS A 255 -14.53 11.33 1.03
C HIS A 255 -15.06 12.34 0.00
N ASP A 256 -14.30 13.39 -0.24
CA ASP A 256 -14.67 14.50 -1.12
C ASP A 256 -14.49 14.17 -2.62
N PHE A 257 -15.14 13.09 -3.07
CA PHE A 257 -15.21 12.74 -4.48
C PHE A 257 -15.95 13.83 -5.28
N VAL A 258 -15.45 14.06 -6.48
CA VAL A 258 -16.04 15.02 -7.44
C VAL A 258 -16.15 14.37 -8.81
N THR A 259 -17.02 14.91 -9.66
CA THR A 259 -17.05 14.50 -11.06
C THR A 259 -15.79 14.96 -11.75
N GLY A 260 -15.10 14.06 -12.44
CA GLY A 260 -13.85 14.40 -13.14
C GLY A 260 -14.12 15.35 -14.31
N PRO A 261 -13.22 16.31 -14.54
CA PRO A 261 -13.43 17.38 -15.53
C PRO A 261 -13.33 16.88 -16.97
N ASN A 262 -12.65 15.76 -17.21
CA ASN A 262 -12.50 15.17 -18.54
C ASN A 262 -12.81 13.68 -18.51
N LYS A 263 -13.99 13.30 -18.96
CA LYS A 263 -14.46 11.91 -18.98
C LYS A 263 -13.71 11.03 -19.98
N PHE A 264 -13.21 11.62 -21.07
CA PHE A 264 -12.45 10.89 -22.09
C PHE A 264 -11.12 10.37 -21.52
N ALA A 265 -10.41 11.21 -20.78
CA ALA A 265 -9.18 10.79 -20.11
C ALA A 265 -9.44 9.71 -19.05
N LEU A 266 -10.53 9.83 -18.29
CA LEU A 266 -10.85 8.90 -17.19
C LEU A 266 -11.35 7.52 -17.67
N LEU A 267 -11.86 7.41 -18.91
CA LEU A 267 -12.23 6.13 -19.51
C LEU A 267 -11.03 5.44 -20.18
N ALA A 268 -10.18 6.21 -20.85
CA ALA A 268 -9.10 5.70 -21.68
C ALA A 268 -7.74 5.64 -20.96
N GLY A 269 -7.59 6.36 -19.87
CA GLY A 269 -6.35 6.41 -19.08
C GLY A 269 -6.59 6.09 -17.60
N HIS A 270 -5.53 5.62 -16.94
CA HIS A 270 -5.53 5.36 -15.49
C HIS A 270 -4.33 6.03 -14.82
N ASP A 271 -4.09 7.30 -15.19
CA ASP A 271 -2.95 8.09 -14.74
C ASP A 271 -2.90 8.23 -13.21
N ALA A 272 -4.06 8.35 -12.57
CA ALA A 272 -4.15 8.39 -11.11
C ALA A 272 -3.58 7.11 -10.45
N PHE A 273 -3.78 5.96 -11.06
CA PHE A 273 -3.23 4.68 -10.57
C PHE A 273 -1.73 4.57 -10.83
N VAL A 274 -1.24 5.06 -11.97
CA VAL A 274 0.19 5.11 -12.27
C VAL A 274 0.91 5.99 -11.24
N GLY A 275 0.41 7.20 -11.04
CA GLY A 275 1.00 8.16 -10.10
C GLY A 275 0.98 7.64 -8.66
N THR A 276 -0.16 7.11 -8.22
CA THR A 276 -0.28 6.58 -6.85
C THR A 276 0.54 5.31 -6.66
N SER A 277 0.58 4.41 -7.64
CA SER A 277 1.44 3.23 -7.59
C SER A 277 2.92 3.61 -7.49
N GLY A 278 3.35 4.64 -8.21
CA GLY A 278 4.70 5.20 -8.07
C GLY A 278 5.00 5.71 -6.67
N ALA A 279 4.05 6.38 -6.03
CA ALA A 279 4.17 6.82 -4.64
C ALA A 279 4.18 5.64 -3.65
N LEU A 280 3.38 4.61 -3.89
CA LEU A 280 3.42 3.36 -3.10
C LEU A 280 4.76 2.64 -3.26
N LYS A 281 5.36 2.68 -4.44
CA LYS A 281 6.71 2.16 -4.67
C LYS A 281 7.76 2.93 -3.86
N GLN A 282 7.61 4.24 -3.69
CA GLN A 282 8.47 5.02 -2.79
C GLN A 282 8.35 4.53 -1.34
N LEU A 283 7.16 4.27 -0.85
CA LEU A 283 6.94 3.69 0.48
C LEU A 283 7.57 2.29 0.59
N ALA A 284 7.40 1.45 -0.43
CA ALA A 284 8.02 0.14 -0.50
C ALA A 284 9.55 0.22 -0.44
N ALA A 285 10.16 1.17 -1.13
CA ALA A 285 11.61 1.40 -1.09
C ALA A 285 12.08 1.80 0.32
N ALA A 286 11.32 2.64 1.02
CA ALA A 286 11.60 2.98 2.42
C ALA A 286 11.51 1.74 3.32
N PHE A 287 10.50 0.91 3.15
CA PHE A 287 10.33 -0.33 3.91
C PHE A 287 11.46 -1.34 3.66
N MET A 288 11.94 -1.46 2.43
CA MET A 288 13.10 -2.30 2.10
C MET A 288 14.34 -1.86 2.89
N LYS A 289 14.63 -0.56 2.88
CA LYS A 289 15.77 0.02 3.59
C LYS A 289 15.67 -0.24 5.09
N ILE A 290 14.52 0.03 5.69
CA ILE A 290 14.29 -0.16 7.13
C ILE A 290 14.42 -1.63 7.52
N ALA A 291 13.78 -2.52 6.79
CA ALA A 291 13.84 -3.97 7.05
C ALA A 291 15.27 -4.52 6.93
N ASN A 292 16.03 -4.05 5.95
CA ASN A 292 17.42 -4.45 5.77
C ASN A 292 18.31 -3.91 6.91
N ASP A 293 18.18 -2.66 7.27
CA ASP A 293 18.94 -2.08 8.38
C ASP A 293 18.66 -2.83 9.69
N VAL A 294 17.38 -3.09 9.99
CA VAL A 294 16.99 -3.81 11.21
C VAL A 294 17.62 -5.21 11.26
N ARG A 295 17.53 -5.99 10.18
CA ARG A 295 18.10 -7.34 10.19
C ARG A 295 19.64 -7.36 10.19
N TRP A 296 20.28 -6.35 9.58
CA TRP A 296 21.74 -6.19 9.70
C TRP A 296 22.15 -5.87 11.12
N LEU A 297 21.52 -4.91 11.76
CA LEU A 297 21.83 -4.49 13.14
C LEU A 297 21.58 -5.64 14.15
N ALA A 298 20.56 -6.46 13.91
CA ALA A 298 20.20 -7.61 14.74
C ALA A 298 20.96 -8.90 14.39
N SER A 299 21.83 -8.88 13.39
CA SER A 299 22.51 -10.08 12.90
C SER A 299 23.43 -10.71 13.92
N GLY A 300 23.50 -12.01 13.92
CA GLY A 300 24.38 -12.77 14.82
C GLY A 300 23.59 -13.75 15.70
N PRO A 301 23.56 -13.60 17.03
CA PRO A 301 24.03 -12.45 17.81
C PRO A 301 25.55 -12.35 18.04
N ARG A 302 26.29 -13.48 18.02
CA ARG A 302 27.71 -13.45 18.34
C ARG A 302 28.65 -13.27 17.16
N SER A 303 28.27 -13.82 16.00
CA SER A 303 29.08 -13.78 14.76
C SER A 303 28.59 -12.73 13.74
N GLY A 304 27.71 -11.84 14.13
CA GLY A 304 27.23 -10.72 13.34
C GLY A 304 27.40 -9.39 14.05
N LEU A 305 26.60 -8.39 13.68
CA LEU A 305 26.69 -7.06 14.28
C LEU A 305 26.18 -7.06 15.72
N GLY A 306 24.98 -7.57 15.95
CA GLY A 306 24.40 -7.72 17.29
C GLY A 306 24.20 -6.39 18.03
N GLU A 307 24.02 -5.27 17.33
CA GLU A 307 23.87 -3.95 17.94
C GLU A 307 22.47 -3.70 18.50
N ILE A 308 21.47 -4.39 17.96
CA ILE A 308 20.11 -4.37 18.48
C ILE A 308 19.61 -5.79 18.71
N THR A 309 18.62 -5.92 19.60
CA THR A 309 17.78 -7.10 19.73
C THR A 309 16.40 -6.81 19.20
N ILE A 310 15.74 -7.85 18.68
CA ILE A 310 14.37 -7.81 18.19
C ILE A 310 13.58 -8.95 18.84
N PRO A 311 12.24 -8.89 18.89
CA PRO A 311 11.42 -9.96 19.45
C PRO A 311 11.65 -11.31 18.79
N GLU A 312 11.65 -12.35 19.61
CA GLU A 312 11.71 -13.75 19.18
C GLU A 312 10.28 -14.29 19.05
N ASN A 313 9.81 -14.48 17.82
CA ASN A 313 8.39 -14.78 17.59
C ASN A 313 8.14 -16.27 17.29
N GLU A 314 9.11 -16.97 16.68
CA GLU A 314 9.00 -18.37 16.31
C GLU A 314 10.39 -19.06 16.24
N PRO A 315 10.46 -20.40 16.35
CA PRO A 315 11.70 -21.13 16.12
C PRO A 315 12.23 -20.91 14.69
N GLY A 316 13.50 -20.56 14.57
CA GLY A 316 14.12 -20.16 13.30
C GLY A 316 14.72 -21.31 12.47
N SER A 317 14.74 -22.55 13.00
CA SER A 317 15.38 -23.67 12.32
C SER A 317 14.83 -25.01 12.80
N ALA A 318 14.69 -25.95 11.87
CA ALA A 318 14.29 -27.33 12.17
C ALA A 318 15.44 -28.17 12.76
N ILE A 319 16.70 -27.75 12.58
CA ILE A 319 17.89 -28.52 12.97
C ILE A 319 18.88 -27.76 13.84
N MET A 320 18.73 -26.45 14.02
CA MET A 320 19.60 -25.61 14.86
C MET A 320 18.80 -25.09 16.06
N PRO A 321 18.82 -25.77 17.19
CA PRO A 321 18.02 -25.40 18.36
C PRO A 321 18.39 -24.00 18.88
N GLY A 322 17.38 -23.17 19.15
CA GLY A 322 17.57 -21.81 19.68
C GLY A 322 17.94 -20.75 18.66
N LYS A 323 18.02 -21.10 17.35
CA LYS A 323 18.22 -20.11 16.28
C LYS A 323 16.92 -19.32 16.06
N VAL A 324 17.03 -17.99 16.08
CA VAL A 324 15.93 -17.07 15.79
C VAL A 324 16.30 -16.21 14.59
N ASN A 325 15.37 -16.04 13.66
CA ASN A 325 15.60 -15.31 12.42
C ASN A 325 14.85 -13.97 12.43
N PRO A 326 15.30 -12.97 11.65
CA PRO A 326 14.62 -11.68 11.51
C PRO A 326 13.43 -11.80 10.55
N THR A 327 12.45 -12.64 10.86
CA THR A 327 11.39 -13.07 9.94
C THR A 327 10.45 -11.95 9.51
N GLN A 328 10.22 -10.95 10.38
CA GLN A 328 9.42 -9.78 10.02
C GLN A 328 10.10 -8.93 8.94
N SER A 329 11.41 -8.78 9.01
CA SER A 329 12.19 -8.12 7.95
C SER A 329 12.15 -8.91 6.65
N GLU A 330 12.22 -10.24 6.71
CA GLU A 330 12.12 -11.10 5.53
C GLU A 330 10.75 -10.96 4.85
N ALA A 331 9.67 -11.03 5.63
CA ALA A 331 8.31 -10.85 5.12
C ALA A 331 8.14 -9.47 4.46
N MET A 332 8.61 -8.41 5.11
CA MET A 332 8.53 -7.06 4.55
C MET A 332 9.31 -6.92 3.23
N THR A 333 10.49 -7.50 3.12
CA THR A 333 11.27 -7.44 1.87
C THR A 333 10.60 -8.22 0.73
N MET A 334 9.92 -9.34 1.02
CA MET A 334 9.10 -10.06 0.02
C MET A 334 7.89 -9.23 -0.42
N VAL A 335 7.22 -8.56 0.50
CA VAL A 335 6.13 -7.62 0.17
C VAL A 335 6.63 -6.52 -0.78
N VAL A 336 7.79 -5.95 -0.50
CA VAL A 336 8.39 -4.92 -1.38
C VAL A 336 8.65 -5.47 -2.78
N ALA A 337 9.19 -6.68 -2.89
CA ALA A 337 9.41 -7.31 -4.20
C ALA A 337 8.10 -7.45 -4.99
N GLN A 338 7.01 -7.87 -4.33
CA GLN A 338 5.70 -7.99 -4.99
C GLN A 338 5.17 -6.62 -5.42
N VAL A 339 5.28 -5.60 -4.58
CA VAL A 339 4.84 -4.23 -4.89
C VAL A 339 5.60 -3.64 -6.08
N MET A 340 6.91 -3.88 -6.19
CA MET A 340 7.70 -3.48 -7.36
C MET A 340 7.20 -4.15 -8.65
N GLY A 341 6.88 -5.44 -8.60
CA GLY A 341 6.29 -6.17 -9.72
C GLY A 341 4.90 -5.65 -10.09
N ASN A 342 4.06 -5.37 -9.10
CA ASN A 342 2.73 -4.79 -9.30
C ASN A 342 2.81 -3.40 -9.96
N ASP A 343 3.75 -2.56 -9.53
CA ASP A 343 3.96 -1.24 -10.14
C ASP A 343 4.35 -1.34 -11.62
N ALA A 344 5.22 -2.27 -11.97
CA ALA A 344 5.57 -2.52 -13.37
C ALA A 344 4.35 -2.97 -14.20
N ALA A 345 3.53 -3.88 -13.66
CA ALA A 345 2.31 -4.33 -14.32
C ALA A 345 1.29 -3.19 -14.50
N ILE A 346 1.11 -2.34 -13.48
CA ILE A 346 0.21 -1.18 -13.53
C ILE A 346 0.67 -0.18 -14.59
N GLY A 347 1.94 0.16 -14.60
CA GLY A 347 2.50 1.12 -15.57
C GLY A 347 2.34 0.64 -17.01
N PHE A 348 2.66 -0.62 -17.27
CA PHE A 348 2.46 -1.22 -18.59
C PHE A 348 0.97 -1.24 -18.99
N ALA A 349 0.11 -1.76 -18.13
CA ALA A 349 -1.32 -1.88 -18.38
C ALA A 349 -1.99 -0.52 -18.61
N ALA A 350 -1.63 0.49 -17.83
CA ALA A 350 -2.17 1.83 -17.98
C ALA A 350 -1.73 2.53 -19.27
N SER A 351 -0.59 2.15 -19.85
CA SER A 351 -0.11 2.69 -21.14
C SER A 351 -0.86 2.14 -22.36
N GLN A 352 -1.75 1.16 -22.18
CA GLN A 352 -2.41 0.42 -23.27
C GLN A 352 -3.83 0.92 -23.59
N GLY A 353 -4.17 2.16 -23.23
CA GLY A 353 -5.43 2.78 -23.66
C GLY A 353 -5.46 2.98 -25.18
N ASN A 354 -6.55 2.53 -25.82
CA ASN A 354 -6.73 2.70 -27.25
C ASN A 354 -8.01 3.51 -27.48
N PHE A 355 -7.86 4.70 -28.10
CA PHE A 355 -8.95 5.63 -28.31
C PHE A 355 -9.69 5.94 -26.99
N GLU A 356 -10.98 5.59 -26.87
CA GLU A 356 -11.84 6.01 -25.78
C GLU A 356 -11.89 5.03 -24.61
N LEU A 357 -11.10 3.93 -24.62
CA LEU A 357 -11.14 2.96 -23.55
C LEU A 357 -9.79 2.27 -23.31
N ASN A 358 -9.40 2.17 -22.04
CA ASN A 358 -8.39 1.20 -21.59
C ASN A 358 -9.08 -0.11 -21.24
N VAL A 359 -8.57 -1.24 -21.72
CA VAL A 359 -9.12 -2.57 -21.48
C VAL A 359 -8.17 -3.46 -20.64
N PHE A 360 -7.48 -2.85 -19.70
CA PHE A 360 -6.63 -3.51 -18.69
C PHE A 360 -7.08 -3.20 -17.26
N LYS A 361 -8.31 -2.72 -17.10
CA LYS A 361 -8.83 -2.22 -15.82
C LYS A 361 -8.79 -3.26 -14.69
N PRO A 362 -9.23 -4.51 -14.88
CA PRO A 362 -9.21 -5.50 -13.79
C PRO A 362 -7.81 -5.79 -13.24
N VAL A 363 -6.80 -5.91 -14.09
CA VAL A 363 -5.43 -6.18 -13.63
C VAL A 363 -4.81 -4.97 -12.94
N ILE A 364 -5.12 -3.75 -13.39
CA ILE A 364 -4.70 -2.51 -12.70
C ILE A 364 -5.29 -2.48 -11.29
N ALA A 365 -6.60 -2.70 -11.17
CA ALA A 365 -7.29 -2.70 -9.88
C ALA A 365 -6.74 -3.77 -8.93
N TYR A 366 -6.57 -4.99 -9.42
CA TYR A 366 -6.06 -6.10 -8.61
C TYR A 366 -4.66 -5.84 -8.08
N ASN A 367 -3.72 -5.47 -8.95
CA ASN A 367 -2.34 -5.23 -8.54
C ASN A 367 -2.22 -4.01 -7.61
N PHE A 368 -2.99 -2.95 -7.87
CA PHE A 368 -2.99 -1.76 -7.03
C PHE A 368 -3.50 -2.07 -5.61
N LEU A 369 -4.65 -2.70 -5.50
CA LEU A 369 -5.25 -3.04 -4.21
C LEU A 369 -4.43 -4.08 -3.44
N GLN A 370 -3.80 -5.03 -4.14
CA GLN A 370 -2.85 -5.96 -3.51
C GLN A 370 -1.67 -5.20 -2.91
N SER A 371 -1.08 -4.25 -3.65
CA SER A 371 0.03 -3.43 -3.14
C SER A 371 -0.36 -2.65 -1.89
N VAL A 372 -1.53 -2.01 -1.89
CA VAL A 372 -2.04 -1.27 -0.73
C VAL A 372 -2.19 -2.19 0.48
N ARG A 373 -2.84 -3.33 0.29
CA ARG A 373 -3.08 -4.32 1.36
C ARG A 373 -1.78 -4.87 1.92
N LEU A 374 -0.86 -5.31 1.05
CA LEU A 374 0.41 -5.88 1.48
C LEU A 374 1.27 -4.87 2.25
N LEU A 375 1.34 -3.62 1.78
CA LEU A 375 2.08 -2.56 2.48
C LEU A 375 1.45 -2.24 3.84
N ALA A 376 0.14 -2.16 3.92
CA ALA A 376 -0.58 -1.91 5.15
C ALA A 376 -0.40 -3.05 6.17
N ASP A 377 -0.57 -4.28 5.74
CA ASP A 377 -0.47 -5.47 6.59
C ASP A 377 0.98 -5.69 7.05
N SER A 378 1.96 -5.51 6.16
CA SER A 378 3.37 -5.63 6.53
C SER A 378 3.81 -4.52 7.50
N ALA A 379 3.31 -3.29 7.35
CA ALA A 379 3.56 -2.22 8.30
C ALA A 379 3.04 -2.57 9.70
N LYS A 380 1.82 -3.09 9.78
CA LYS A 380 1.23 -3.53 11.06
C LYS A 380 1.98 -4.72 11.66
N SER A 381 2.26 -5.75 10.87
CA SER A 381 2.96 -6.94 11.32
C SER A 381 4.38 -6.61 11.80
N PHE A 382 5.10 -5.80 11.05
CA PHE A 382 6.44 -5.34 11.43
C PHE A 382 6.41 -4.48 12.69
N ASN A 383 5.43 -3.61 12.83
CA ASN A 383 5.25 -2.83 14.05
C ASN A 383 5.05 -3.73 15.26
N ASP A 384 4.02 -4.59 15.21
CA ASP A 384 3.56 -5.35 16.37
C ASP A 384 4.55 -6.45 16.79
N ASN A 385 5.29 -7.00 15.85
CA ASN A 385 6.14 -8.18 16.06
C ASN A 385 7.65 -7.89 15.93
N CYS A 386 8.05 -6.67 15.61
CA CYS A 386 9.45 -6.28 15.50
C CYS A 386 9.73 -4.90 16.09
N ALA A 387 9.16 -3.85 15.51
CA ALA A 387 9.53 -2.46 15.83
C ALA A 387 9.33 -2.09 17.28
N VAL A 388 8.22 -2.51 17.90
CA VAL A 388 7.91 -2.24 19.33
C VAL A 388 8.95 -2.83 20.28
N GLY A 389 9.65 -3.89 19.88
CA GLY A 389 10.63 -4.59 20.69
C GLY A 389 12.08 -4.36 20.26
N ILE A 390 12.36 -3.40 19.40
CA ILE A 390 13.75 -3.02 19.07
C ILE A 390 14.39 -2.39 20.29
N GLU A 391 15.50 -3.01 20.74
CA GLU A 391 16.29 -2.50 21.86
C GLU A 391 17.79 -2.52 21.53
N PRO A 392 18.58 -1.55 21.99
CA PRO A 392 20.02 -1.53 21.77
C PRO A 392 20.71 -2.55 22.68
N ASP A 393 21.64 -3.32 22.14
CA ASP A 393 22.68 -3.97 22.95
C ASP A 393 23.78 -2.95 23.23
N ARG A 394 23.61 -2.18 24.31
CA ARG A 394 24.52 -1.08 24.67
C ARG A 394 25.96 -1.55 24.85
N LYS A 395 26.16 -2.76 25.37
CA LYS A 395 27.51 -3.32 25.54
C LYS A 395 28.16 -3.59 24.20
N ARG A 396 27.43 -4.23 23.28
CA ARG A 396 27.94 -4.53 21.94
C ARG A 396 28.21 -3.26 21.13
N ILE A 397 27.30 -2.29 21.20
CA ILE A 397 27.45 -0.99 20.56
C ILE A 397 28.74 -0.31 21.06
N ASP A 398 28.95 -0.28 22.38
CA ASP A 398 30.12 0.36 22.97
C ASP A 398 31.44 -0.33 22.58
N GLU A 399 31.42 -1.67 22.56
CA GLU A 399 32.58 -2.45 22.08
C GLU A 399 32.97 -2.08 20.65
N LEU A 400 31.98 -1.96 19.76
CA LEU A 400 32.21 -1.66 18.34
C LEU A 400 32.66 -0.21 18.12
N VAL A 401 32.10 0.75 18.85
CA VAL A 401 32.55 2.15 18.81
C VAL A 401 34.02 2.24 19.21
N ASN A 402 34.39 1.65 20.34
CA ASN A 402 35.78 1.72 20.88
C ASN A 402 36.79 1.01 19.99
N LYS A 403 36.41 0.05 19.18
CA LYS A 403 37.24 -0.62 18.19
C LYS A 403 37.42 0.13 16.88
N SER A 404 36.60 1.13 16.60
CA SER A 404 36.58 1.80 15.30
C SER A 404 37.83 2.65 15.09
N LEU A 405 38.52 2.42 13.97
CA LEU A 405 39.64 3.23 13.55
C LEU A 405 39.20 4.62 13.04
N MET A 406 37.92 4.78 12.70
CA MET A 406 37.39 6.05 12.18
C MET A 406 37.17 7.12 13.24
N LEU A 407 37.31 6.77 14.52
CA LEU A 407 37.40 7.75 15.61
C LEU A 407 38.58 8.71 15.44
N VAL A 408 39.61 8.30 14.71
CA VAL A 408 40.76 9.15 14.34
C VAL A 408 40.36 10.44 13.64
N THR A 409 39.17 10.48 13.04
CA THR A 409 38.65 11.68 12.36
C THR A 409 38.54 12.88 13.31
N ALA A 410 38.30 12.66 14.60
CA ALA A 410 38.29 13.70 15.62
C ALA A 410 39.64 14.46 15.71
N LEU A 411 40.73 13.79 15.34
CA LEU A 411 42.10 14.36 15.43
C LEU A 411 42.47 15.25 14.25
N ASN A 412 41.70 15.22 13.14
CA ASN A 412 42.03 15.94 11.91
C ASN A 412 42.31 17.42 12.13
N ARG A 413 41.62 18.06 13.05
CA ARG A 413 41.79 19.48 13.34
C ARG A 413 43.03 19.78 14.17
N LYS A 414 43.51 18.84 14.95
CA LYS A 414 44.65 19.02 15.87
C LYS A 414 45.97 18.65 15.20
N ILE A 415 46.03 17.53 14.48
CA ILE A 415 47.26 16.98 13.94
C ILE A 415 47.27 16.89 12.40
N GLY A 416 46.21 17.27 11.74
CA GLY A 416 46.05 17.21 10.29
C GLY A 416 45.62 15.81 9.80
N TYR A 417 45.07 15.75 8.59
CA TYR A 417 44.53 14.56 7.95
C TYR A 417 45.60 13.46 7.78
N ASP A 418 46.80 13.81 7.30
CA ASP A 418 47.85 12.84 7.01
C ASP A 418 48.38 12.14 8.28
N ASN A 419 48.54 12.87 9.37
CA ASN A 419 48.92 12.29 10.66
C ASN A 419 47.81 11.41 11.23
N ALA A 420 46.56 11.83 11.13
CA ALA A 420 45.41 10.99 11.53
C ALA A 420 45.35 9.71 10.70
N ALA A 421 45.53 9.79 9.38
CA ALA A 421 45.60 8.62 8.51
C ALA A 421 46.77 7.68 8.85
N LYS A 422 47.91 8.24 9.22
CA LYS A 422 49.08 7.45 9.66
C LYS A 422 48.78 6.67 10.92
N ILE A 423 48.12 7.28 11.92
CA ILE A 423 47.67 6.58 13.14
C ILE A 423 46.73 5.45 12.79
N ALA A 424 45.69 5.67 12.00
CA ALA A 424 44.70 4.64 11.67
C ALA A 424 45.33 3.45 10.92
N LYS A 425 46.15 3.72 9.90
CA LYS A 425 46.83 2.67 9.11
C LYS A 425 47.81 1.87 9.96
N THR A 426 48.55 2.52 10.79
CA THR A 426 49.52 1.85 11.68
C THR A 426 48.82 1.03 12.74
N ALA A 427 47.76 1.55 13.36
CA ALA A 427 46.96 0.82 14.33
C ALA A 427 46.33 -0.44 13.70
N HIS A 428 45.77 -0.32 12.49
CA HIS A 428 45.22 -1.46 11.76
C HIS A 428 46.27 -2.53 11.47
N LYS A 429 47.44 -2.14 10.95
CA LYS A 429 48.52 -3.05 10.60
C LYS A 429 49.06 -3.81 11.82
N ASN A 430 49.16 -3.13 12.94
CA ASN A 430 49.77 -3.69 14.17
C ASN A 430 48.74 -4.34 15.10
N GLY A 431 47.42 -4.21 14.81
CA GLY A 431 46.37 -4.68 15.72
C GLY A 431 46.33 -3.91 17.05
N SER A 432 46.87 -2.67 17.07
CA SER A 432 46.92 -1.81 18.26
C SER A 432 45.73 -0.82 18.26
N THR A 433 45.50 -0.19 19.41
CA THR A 433 44.49 0.88 19.52
C THR A 433 44.98 2.17 18.86
N LEU A 434 44.04 3.05 18.50
CA LEU A 434 44.40 4.39 18.01
C LEU A 434 45.21 5.17 19.07
N ARG A 435 44.83 5.07 20.34
CA ARG A 435 45.49 5.74 21.46
C ARG A 435 46.95 5.31 21.62
N GLU A 436 47.18 3.99 21.69
CA GLU A 436 48.54 3.41 21.77
C GLU A 436 49.37 3.84 20.57
N THR A 437 48.84 3.78 19.38
CA THR A 437 49.56 4.13 18.16
C THR A 437 49.87 5.64 18.08
N ALA A 438 48.96 6.51 18.52
CA ALA A 438 49.22 7.96 18.57
C ALA A 438 50.38 8.31 19.49
N ILE A 439 50.46 7.65 20.62
CA ILE A 439 51.58 7.82 21.61
C ILE A 439 52.88 7.24 21.04
N GLU A 440 52.85 6.04 20.49
CA GLU A 440 54.04 5.39 19.92
C GLU A 440 54.65 6.17 18.76
N LEU A 441 53.81 6.77 17.93
CA LEU A 441 54.25 7.63 16.82
C LEU A 441 54.70 9.02 17.29
N GLY A 442 54.57 9.35 18.57
CA GLY A 442 54.93 10.68 19.13
C GLY A 442 54.07 11.82 18.61
N LEU A 443 52.86 11.54 18.16
CA LEU A 443 51.97 12.57 17.59
C LEU A 443 51.07 13.22 18.64
N LEU A 444 50.74 12.47 19.72
CA LEU A 444 49.93 12.97 20.85
C LEU A 444 50.32 12.24 22.12
N THR A 445 50.14 12.93 23.26
CA THR A 445 50.11 12.24 24.56
C THR A 445 48.78 11.53 24.77
N GLY A 446 48.73 10.62 25.75
CA GLY A 446 47.47 9.93 26.09
C GLY A 446 46.39 10.90 26.55
N GLU A 447 46.76 11.93 27.33
CA GLU A 447 45.85 12.95 27.82
C GLU A 447 45.30 13.82 26.65
N GLU A 448 46.15 14.18 25.70
CA GLU A 448 45.75 14.89 24.49
C GLU A 448 44.80 14.08 23.61
N PHE A 449 45.09 12.80 23.45
CA PHE A 449 44.21 11.89 22.71
C PHE A 449 42.83 11.77 23.38
N ASP A 450 42.80 11.54 24.69
CA ASP A 450 41.55 11.38 25.44
C ASP A 450 40.73 12.67 25.49
N ALA A 451 41.37 13.82 25.39
CA ALA A 451 40.70 15.13 25.32
C ALA A 451 39.99 15.37 23.97
N GLU A 452 40.55 14.85 22.87
CA GLU A 452 40.07 15.08 21.51
C GLU A 452 39.11 13.99 21.01
N VAL A 453 39.37 12.72 21.34
CA VAL A 453 38.59 11.58 20.83
C VAL A 453 37.50 11.23 21.83
N LYS A 454 36.33 11.83 21.60
CA LYS A 454 35.11 11.61 22.38
C LYS A 454 33.97 11.32 21.45
N PRO A 455 33.61 10.05 21.27
CA PRO A 455 32.56 9.66 20.32
C PRO A 455 31.24 10.41 20.48
N GLU A 456 30.86 10.71 21.72
CA GLU A 456 29.64 11.47 22.05
C GLU A 456 29.66 12.92 21.55
N GLN A 457 30.81 13.47 21.23
CA GLN A 457 30.98 14.80 20.65
C GLN A 457 31.10 14.77 19.12
N MET A 458 31.19 13.59 18.53
CA MET A 458 31.35 13.39 17.09
C MET A 458 30.03 13.19 16.36
N VAL A 459 28.90 13.27 17.04
CA VAL A 459 27.56 12.97 16.50
C VAL A 459 26.79 14.20 16.01
N GLY A 460 27.48 15.30 15.80
CA GLY A 460 26.86 16.55 15.34
C GLY A 460 27.89 17.56 14.82
N PRO A 461 27.42 18.70 14.34
CA PRO A 461 28.31 19.79 13.89
C PRO A 461 29.14 20.34 15.02
N LEU A 462 30.21 21.07 14.66
CA LEU A 462 31.07 21.73 15.62
C LEU A 462 30.27 22.66 16.52
N LYS A 463 30.47 22.51 17.83
CA LYS A 463 30.02 23.52 18.80
C LYS A 463 31.01 24.67 18.77
N LEU A 464 30.71 25.72 18.03
CA LEU A 464 31.47 26.94 18.07
C LEU A 464 31.34 27.56 19.48
N LYS A 465 32.47 27.86 20.12
CA LYS A 465 32.43 28.66 21.34
C LYS A 465 31.84 30.02 20.95
N LYS A 466 30.76 30.41 21.61
CA LYS A 466 30.21 31.77 21.52
C LYS A 466 31.20 32.78 22.04
#